data_bbe7d7ee3b69011e6085b7d34894e9b6
#
_entry.id   bbe7d7ee3b69011e6085b7d34894e9b6
#
_cell.length_a   1.000
_cell.length_b   1.000
_cell.length_c   1.000
_cell.angle_alpha   90.00
_cell.angle_beta   90.00
_cell.angle_gamma   90.00
#
_symmetry.space_group_name_H-M   'P 1'
#
loop_
_entity.id
_entity.type
_entity.pdbx_description
1 polymer ?
#
loop_
_entity_poly.entity_id
_entity_poly.type
_entity_poly.pdbx_seq_one_letter_code
_entity_poly.pdbx_strand_id
1 'polypeptide(L)'
;MTKIKFCGLSRTCDIENANELKPDYIGFVFAPKSRRYVTYEKAAELKSRLSSEIQAVGVFVNEDPQNIAKLLQDDIIDIAQLHGDEDEDYIAQLRLLTDKKIIKAFRIKTVKDIKIAEQSTADYILLDSGAGTGEVFDWGFVKSIRRPYFLAGGLDARNAASAVKALYPFAVDVLSLI
;
A
#
# COMPACT_ATOMS: atom_id res chain seq x y z
N MET A 1 -4.58 -11.27 13.81
CA MET A 1 -3.62 -10.19 14.20
C MET A 1 -3.52 -9.21 13.05
N THR A 2 -3.56 -7.90 13.30
CA THR A 2 -3.38 -6.88 12.26
C THR A 2 -1.95 -6.93 11.71
N LYS A 3 -1.81 -6.90 10.40
CA LYS A 3 -0.53 -6.91 9.69
C LYS A 3 0.09 -5.52 9.64
N ILE A 4 1.40 -5.47 9.34
CA ILE A 4 2.15 -4.21 9.26
C ILE A 4 2.80 -4.08 7.89
N LYS A 5 2.66 -2.90 7.28
CA LYS A 5 3.35 -2.50 6.06
C LYS A 5 4.22 -1.26 6.33
N PHE A 6 5.51 -1.33 6.00
CA PHE A 6 6.41 -0.18 5.96
C PHE A 6 6.56 0.32 4.54
N CYS A 7 6.08 1.53 4.25
CA CYS A 7 6.00 2.07 2.90
C CYS A 7 7.12 3.08 2.61
N GLY A 8 7.61 3.07 1.36
CA GLY A 8 8.58 4.06 0.87
C GLY A 8 10.03 3.75 1.23
N LEU A 9 10.39 2.48 1.32
CA LEU A 9 11.76 2.04 1.51
C LEU A 9 12.54 2.25 0.20
N SER A 10 13.73 2.84 0.30
CA SER A 10 14.53 3.20 -0.88
C SER A 10 16.03 2.97 -0.73
N ARG A 11 16.51 2.63 0.47
CA ARG A 11 17.91 2.45 0.81
C ARG A 11 18.19 1.02 1.28
N THR A 12 19.41 0.56 1.15
CA THR A 12 19.83 -0.76 1.64
C THR A 12 19.60 -0.92 3.13
N CYS A 13 19.91 0.10 3.94
CA CYS A 13 19.67 0.07 5.39
C CYS A 13 18.17 -0.03 5.74
N ASP A 14 17.28 0.47 4.89
CA ASP A 14 15.83 0.30 5.11
C ASP A 14 15.43 -1.18 5.01
N ILE A 15 16.06 -1.93 4.09
CA ILE A 15 15.83 -3.36 3.91
C ILE A 15 16.43 -4.17 5.06
N GLU A 16 17.64 -3.80 5.52
CA GLU A 16 18.28 -4.43 6.68
C GLU A 16 17.40 -4.28 7.92
N ASN A 17 16.89 -3.07 8.19
CA ASN A 17 15.95 -2.81 9.28
C ASN A 17 14.63 -3.59 9.11
N ALA A 18 14.10 -3.67 7.89
CA ALA A 18 12.89 -4.44 7.62
C ALA A 18 13.11 -5.94 7.89
N ASN A 19 14.26 -6.50 7.50
CA ASN A 19 14.60 -7.89 7.77
C ASN A 19 14.72 -8.19 9.28
N GLU A 20 15.20 -7.23 10.06
CA GLU A 20 15.27 -7.34 11.52
C GLU A 20 13.89 -7.23 12.19
N LEU A 21 13.09 -6.23 11.77
CA LEU A 21 11.78 -5.93 12.36
C LEU A 21 10.66 -6.86 11.86
N LYS A 22 10.87 -7.53 10.72
CA LYS A 22 9.96 -8.51 10.12
C LYS A 22 8.51 -8.01 9.95
N PRO A 23 8.26 -6.87 9.28
CA PRO A 23 6.90 -6.51 8.90
C PRO A 23 6.34 -7.55 7.91
N ASP A 24 5.01 -7.62 7.77
CA ASP A 24 4.39 -8.49 6.76
C ASP A 24 4.65 -7.99 5.34
N TYR A 25 4.72 -6.66 5.17
CA TYR A 25 4.88 -6.00 3.87
C TYR A 25 5.88 -4.85 3.95
N ILE A 26 6.56 -4.62 2.81
CA ILE A 26 7.26 -3.35 2.54
C ILE A 26 6.69 -2.72 1.28
N GLY A 27 6.91 -1.41 1.08
CA GLY A 27 6.48 -0.69 -0.11
C GLY A 27 7.63 -0.01 -0.85
N PHE A 28 7.76 -0.28 -2.16
CA PHE A 28 8.58 0.47 -3.11
C PHE A 28 7.71 1.46 -3.88
N VAL A 29 8.11 2.73 -3.96
CA VAL A 29 7.32 3.77 -4.61
C VAL A 29 7.86 4.05 -6.01
N PHE A 30 7.06 3.72 -7.03
CA PHE A 30 7.39 3.94 -8.44
C PHE A 30 6.77 5.23 -9.03
N ALA A 31 6.32 6.15 -8.19
CA ALA A 31 5.81 7.44 -8.62
C ALA A 31 6.95 8.47 -8.71
N PRO A 32 7.34 8.97 -9.90
CA PRO A 32 8.53 9.83 -10.08
C PRO A 32 8.50 11.14 -9.30
N LYS A 33 7.31 11.65 -8.97
CA LYS A 33 7.13 12.87 -8.16
C LYS A 33 7.35 12.64 -6.66
N SER A 34 7.47 11.40 -6.23
CA SER A 34 7.70 11.06 -4.82
C SER A 34 9.15 11.28 -4.43
N ARG A 35 9.39 11.81 -3.22
CA ARG A 35 10.74 11.86 -2.63
C ARG A 35 11.30 10.47 -2.32
N ARG A 36 10.47 9.42 -2.33
CA ARG A 36 10.82 8.03 -2.06
C ARG A 36 10.81 7.17 -3.33
N TYR A 37 10.85 7.83 -4.48
CA TYR A 37 10.90 7.14 -5.78
C TYR A 37 12.11 6.20 -5.85
N VAL A 38 11.88 5.01 -6.37
CA VAL A 38 12.94 4.06 -6.75
C VAL A 38 12.76 3.66 -8.20
N THR A 39 13.88 3.44 -8.91
CA THR A 39 13.84 2.85 -10.25
C THR A 39 13.57 1.34 -10.17
N TYR A 40 13.25 0.72 -11.30
CA TYR A 40 13.02 -0.72 -11.38
C TYR A 40 14.27 -1.52 -10.99
N GLU A 41 15.46 -1.07 -11.46
CA GLU A 41 16.74 -1.67 -11.13
C GLU A 41 17.04 -1.56 -9.63
N LYS A 42 16.76 -0.39 -9.05
CA LYS A 42 16.96 -0.19 -7.61
C LYS A 42 16.01 -1.06 -6.79
N ALA A 43 14.76 -1.17 -7.18
CA ALA A 43 13.80 -2.05 -6.52
C ALA A 43 14.23 -3.52 -6.62
N ALA A 44 14.72 -3.96 -7.78
CA ALA A 44 15.24 -5.33 -7.95
C ALA A 44 16.45 -5.60 -7.05
N GLU A 45 17.41 -4.65 -6.96
CA GLU A 45 18.54 -4.72 -6.03
C GLU A 45 18.06 -4.86 -4.57
N LEU A 46 17.13 -4.01 -4.16
CA LEU A 46 16.60 -4.01 -2.79
C LEU A 46 15.81 -5.29 -2.50
N LYS A 47 14.98 -5.75 -3.45
CA LYS A 47 14.21 -7.00 -3.33
C LYS A 47 15.11 -8.22 -3.16
N SER A 48 16.25 -8.27 -3.85
CA SER A 48 17.20 -9.39 -3.74
C SER A 48 17.81 -9.55 -2.34
N ARG A 49 17.75 -8.51 -1.51
CA ARG A 49 18.24 -8.49 -0.11
C ARG A 49 17.12 -8.67 0.91
N LEU A 50 15.86 -8.61 0.47
CA LEU A 50 14.70 -8.73 1.33
C LEU A 50 14.46 -10.18 1.73
N SER A 51 14.17 -10.44 3.00
CA SER A 51 13.73 -11.75 3.47
C SER A 51 12.52 -12.24 2.68
N SER A 52 12.51 -13.51 2.28
CA SER A 52 11.40 -14.15 1.56
C SER A 52 10.10 -14.22 2.37
N GLU A 53 10.16 -14.00 3.68
CA GLU A 53 8.99 -13.93 4.55
C GLU A 53 8.23 -12.59 4.42
N ILE A 54 8.86 -11.54 3.83
CA ILE A 54 8.31 -10.20 3.70
C ILE A 54 7.87 -9.97 2.26
N GLN A 55 6.62 -9.58 2.04
CA GLN A 55 6.11 -9.28 0.72
C GLN A 55 6.43 -7.84 0.29
N ALA A 56 6.90 -7.67 -0.94
CA ALA A 56 7.16 -6.36 -1.52
C ALA A 56 5.93 -5.85 -2.28
N VAL A 57 5.46 -4.65 -1.94
CA VAL A 57 4.35 -3.95 -2.58
C VAL A 57 4.90 -2.84 -3.46
N GLY A 58 4.61 -2.86 -4.76
CA GLY A 58 4.90 -1.74 -5.66
C GLY A 58 3.78 -0.71 -5.60
N VAL A 59 4.11 0.55 -5.32
CA VAL A 59 3.14 1.66 -5.26
C VAL A 59 3.24 2.50 -6.51
N PHE A 60 2.13 2.62 -7.24
CA PHE A 60 2.02 3.25 -8.54
C PHE A 60 1.00 4.39 -8.53
N VAL A 61 1.19 5.36 -9.41
CA VAL A 61 0.25 6.46 -9.66
C VAL A 61 0.07 6.61 -11.15
N ASN A 62 -1.04 6.12 -11.68
CA ASN A 62 -1.42 6.19 -13.11
C ASN A 62 -0.32 5.61 -14.03
N GLU A 63 0.31 4.50 -13.63
CA GLU A 63 1.35 3.81 -14.39
C GLU A 63 0.71 2.95 -15.50
N ASP A 64 1.46 2.64 -16.56
CA ASP A 64 1.01 1.68 -17.58
C ASP A 64 0.85 0.28 -16.95
N PRO A 65 -0.32 -0.40 -17.13
CA PRO A 65 -0.53 -1.74 -16.59
C PRO A 65 0.52 -2.77 -17.04
N GLN A 66 1.10 -2.61 -18.23
CA GLN A 66 2.14 -3.50 -18.74
C GLN A 66 3.44 -3.40 -17.93
N ASN A 67 3.81 -2.18 -17.51
CA ASN A 67 4.99 -1.96 -16.66
C ASN A 67 4.79 -2.59 -15.27
N ILE A 68 3.59 -2.47 -14.70
CA ILE A 68 3.24 -3.11 -13.43
C ILE A 68 3.29 -4.63 -13.56
N ALA A 69 2.66 -5.17 -14.61
CA ALA A 69 2.65 -6.61 -14.86
C ALA A 69 4.08 -7.18 -15.02
N LYS A 70 4.96 -6.44 -15.71
CA LYS A 70 6.36 -6.83 -15.84
C LYS A 70 7.07 -6.94 -14.49
N LEU A 71 6.93 -5.96 -13.60
CA LEU A 71 7.53 -5.99 -12.27
C LEU A 71 7.02 -7.15 -11.41
N LEU A 72 5.75 -7.52 -11.57
CA LEU A 72 5.14 -8.68 -10.90
C LEU A 72 5.65 -10.01 -11.49
N GLN A 73 5.82 -10.10 -12.81
CA GLN A 73 6.35 -11.28 -13.51
C GLN A 73 7.84 -11.51 -13.21
N ASP A 74 8.61 -10.44 -13.08
CA ASP A 74 10.04 -10.49 -12.74
C ASP A 74 10.27 -10.69 -11.22
N ASP A 75 9.20 -10.90 -10.42
CA ASP A 75 9.20 -11.07 -8.96
C ASP A 75 9.91 -9.94 -8.20
N ILE A 76 10.00 -8.74 -8.80
CA ILE A 76 10.54 -7.53 -8.15
C ILE A 76 9.56 -7.04 -7.09
N ILE A 77 8.27 -7.21 -7.35
CA ILE A 77 7.20 -6.97 -6.40
C ILE A 77 6.25 -8.17 -6.33
N ASP A 78 5.59 -8.35 -5.21
CA ASP A 78 4.64 -9.45 -4.98
C ASP A 78 3.18 -8.98 -5.12
N ILE A 79 2.93 -7.68 -4.92
CA ILE A 79 1.60 -7.05 -4.91
C ILE A 79 1.70 -5.68 -5.59
N ALA A 80 0.69 -5.32 -6.39
CA ALA A 80 0.56 -3.98 -6.97
C ALA A 80 -0.39 -3.12 -6.13
N GLN A 81 0.03 -1.91 -5.76
CA GLN A 81 -0.82 -0.91 -5.11
C GLN A 81 -1.04 0.28 -6.04
N LEU A 82 -2.28 0.48 -6.44
CA LEU A 82 -2.74 1.56 -7.30
C LEU A 82 -3.16 2.75 -6.42
N HIS A 83 -2.39 3.84 -6.47
CA HIS A 83 -2.54 4.98 -5.56
C HIS A 83 -2.85 6.31 -6.29
N GLY A 84 -3.19 6.23 -7.57
CA GLY A 84 -3.64 7.34 -8.41
C GLY A 84 -5.15 7.29 -8.65
N ASP A 85 -5.53 7.73 -9.86
CA ASP A 85 -6.92 7.82 -10.30
C ASP A 85 -7.38 6.56 -11.07
N GLU A 86 -6.63 5.44 -10.95
CA GLU A 86 -6.95 4.18 -11.61
C GLU A 86 -8.35 3.72 -11.20
N ASP A 87 -9.22 3.51 -12.19
CA ASP A 87 -10.60 3.06 -12.03
C ASP A 87 -10.75 1.54 -12.13
N GLU A 88 -11.99 1.06 -12.12
CA GLU A 88 -12.28 -0.37 -12.22
C GLU A 88 -11.95 -0.95 -13.61
N ASP A 89 -12.01 -0.14 -14.69
CA ASP A 89 -11.60 -0.56 -16.03
C ASP A 89 -10.08 -0.77 -16.09
N TYR A 90 -9.32 0.09 -15.43
CA TYR A 90 -7.88 -0.09 -15.27
C TYR A 90 -7.55 -1.38 -14.49
N ILE A 91 -8.26 -1.64 -13.37
CA ILE A 91 -8.08 -2.87 -12.60
C ILE A 91 -8.38 -4.09 -13.45
N ALA A 92 -9.44 -4.06 -14.25
CA ALA A 92 -9.80 -5.14 -15.17
C ALA A 92 -8.71 -5.38 -16.23
N GLN A 93 -8.13 -4.31 -16.80
CA GLN A 93 -7.00 -4.43 -17.74
C GLN A 93 -5.77 -5.06 -17.07
N LEU A 94 -5.40 -4.62 -15.88
CA LEU A 94 -4.27 -5.20 -15.15
C LEU A 94 -4.51 -6.69 -14.82
N ARG A 95 -5.76 -7.08 -14.51
CA ARG A 95 -6.15 -8.48 -14.27
C ARG A 95 -5.96 -9.39 -15.49
N LEU A 96 -6.03 -8.88 -16.70
CA LEU A 96 -5.71 -9.67 -17.89
C LEU A 96 -4.22 -9.99 -18.02
N LEU A 97 -3.37 -9.26 -17.32
CA LEU A 97 -1.91 -9.37 -17.39
C LEU A 97 -1.30 -10.12 -16.19
N THR A 98 -2.03 -10.25 -15.06
CA THR A 98 -1.49 -10.86 -13.83
C THR A 98 -2.58 -11.41 -12.92
N ASP A 99 -2.27 -12.54 -12.26
CA ASP A 99 -3.08 -13.13 -11.18
C ASP A 99 -2.63 -12.67 -9.78
N LYS A 100 -1.58 -11.85 -9.71
CA LYS A 100 -1.06 -11.33 -8.43
C LYS A 100 -2.06 -10.38 -7.78
N LYS A 101 -1.93 -10.18 -6.46
CA LYS A 101 -2.85 -9.35 -5.69
C LYS A 101 -2.74 -7.87 -6.04
N ILE A 102 -3.88 -7.19 -6.04
CA ILE A 102 -4.00 -5.75 -6.28
C ILE A 102 -4.58 -5.09 -5.03
N ILE A 103 -3.95 -4.01 -4.59
CA ILE A 103 -4.46 -3.08 -3.58
C ILE A 103 -4.90 -1.81 -4.32
N LYS A 104 -6.14 -1.33 -4.14
CA LYS A 104 -6.55 -0.01 -4.62
C LYS A 104 -6.65 0.96 -3.45
N ALA A 105 -5.93 2.07 -3.54
CA ALA A 105 -5.97 3.13 -2.54
C ALA A 105 -7.12 4.11 -2.83
N PHE A 106 -7.83 4.49 -1.76
CA PHE A 106 -8.92 5.47 -1.78
C PHE A 106 -8.64 6.56 -0.76
N ARG A 107 -8.71 7.80 -1.20
CA ARG A 107 -8.70 8.96 -0.30
C ARG A 107 -10.07 9.13 0.31
N ILE A 108 -10.17 8.96 1.63
CA ILE A 108 -11.43 8.99 2.35
C ILE A 108 -11.64 10.36 2.99
N LYS A 109 -12.65 11.07 2.51
CA LYS A 109 -13.10 12.35 3.05
C LYS A 109 -14.54 12.30 3.53
N THR A 110 -15.34 11.41 2.96
CA THR A 110 -16.78 11.29 3.19
C THR A 110 -17.23 9.83 3.27
N VAL A 111 -18.43 9.60 3.81
CA VAL A 111 -19.08 8.28 3.80
C VAL A 111 -19.30 7.76 2.37
N LYS A 112 -19.42 8.65 1.38
CA LYS A 112 -19.57 8.26 -0.03
C LYS A 112 -18.32 7.58 -0.55
N ASP A 113 -17.13 8.05 -0.16
CA ASP A 113 -15.86 7.47 -0.57
C ASP A 113 -15.71 6.03 -0.03
N ILE A 114 -16.20 5.79 1.18
CA ILE A 114 -16.26 4.43 1.75
C ILE A 114 -17.10 3.49 0.90
N LYS A 115 -18.27 3.94 0.46
CA LYS A 115 -19.15 3.11 -0.39
C LYS A 115 -18.49 2.78 -1.74
N ILE A 116 -17.78 3.73 -2.32
CA ILE A 116 -17.02 3.51 -3.55
C ILE A 116 -15.90 2.50 -3.30
N ALA A 117 -15.13 2.66 -2.22
CA ALA A 117 -14.06 1.73 -1.88
C ALA A 117 -14.56 0.30 -1.65
N GLU A 118 -15.72 0.12 -1.02
CA GLU A 118 -16.32 -1.21 -0.80
C GLU A 118 -16.71 -1.92 -2.10
N GLN A 119 -17.03 -1.19 -3.17
CA GLN A 119 -17.43 -1.73 -4.47
C GLN A 119 -16.26 -2.11 -5.37
N SER A 120 -15.03 -1.75 -5.01
CA SER A 120 -13.87 -2.04 -5.84
C SER A 120 -13.64 -3.54 -6.02
N THR A 121 -13.23 -3.92 -7.23
CA THR A 121 -12.87 -5.30 -7.59
C THR A 121 -11.44 -5.69 -7.21
N ALA A 122 -10.65 -4.76 -6.66
CA ALA A 122 -9.32 -5.05 -6.13
C ALA A 122 -9.39 -6.07 -4.98
N ASP A 123 -8.34 -6.88 -4.79
CA ASP A 123 -8.27 -7.87 -3.69
C ASP A 123 -8.32 -7.21 -2.32
N TYR A 124 -7.63 -6.09 -2.19
CA TYR A 124 -7.62 -5.27 -0.99
C TYR A 124 -7.90 -3.82 -1.34
N ILE A 125 -8.47 -3.10 -0.40
CA ILE A 125 -8.55 -1.65 -0.45
C ILE A 125 -7.59 -1.05 0.58
N LEU A 126 -7.03 0.11 0.27
CA LEU A 126 -6.29 0.92 1.21
C LEU A 126 -7.05 2.22 1.42
N LEU A 127 -7.31 2.56 2.67
CA LEU A 127 -8.01 3.76 3.07
C LEU A 127 -6.99 4.78 3.55
N ASP A 128 -6.80 5.83 2.77
CA ASP A 128 -5.88 6.93 3.10
C ASP A 128 -6.68 8.12 3.59
N SER A 129 -6.41 8.55 4.82
CA SER A 129 -7.01 9.74 5.40
C SER A 129 -6.52 11.06 4.76
N GLY A 130 -5.54 10.99 3.84
CA GLY A 130 -4.97 12.17 3.21
C GLY A 130 -4.10 13.00 4.15
N ALA A 131 -3.38 12.37 5.06
CA ALA A 131 -2.53 13.03 6.05
C ALA A 131 -1.54 14.02 5.41
N GLY A 132 -1.61 15.20 5.83
CA GLY A 132 -0.88 16.41 5.42
C GLY A 132 -1.61 17.68 5.83
N THR A 133 -2.90 17.57 6.15
CA THR A 133 -3.75 18.72 6.53
C THR A 133 -3.95 18.84 8.05
N GLY A 134 -3.44 17.90 8.86
CA GLY A 134 -3.67 17.91 10.32
C GLY A 134 -5.09 17.51 10.73
N GLU A 135 -5.96 17.21 9.79
CA GLU A 135 -7.31 16.75 10.08
C GLU A 135 -7.28 15.30 10.55
N VAL A 136 -7.88 15.06 11.71
CA VAL A 136 -8.05 13.72 12.26
C VAL A 136 -9.08 12.99 11.40
N PHE A 137 -8.66 11.89 10.83
CA PHE A 137 -9.56 10.98 10.12
C PHE A 137 -10.72 10.55 11.04
N ASP A 138 -11.94 10.78 10.61
CA ASP A 138 -13.11 10.31 11.38
C ASP A 138 -13.22 8.77 11.26
N TRP A 139 -12.70 8.09 12.25
CA TRP A 139 -12.76 6.63 12.35
C TRP A 139 -14.19 6.08 12.33
N GLY A 140 -15.19 6.93 12.56
CA GLY A 140 -16.59 6.56 12.46
C GLY A 140 -16.97 6.06 11.07
N PHE A 141 -16.38 6.63 10.01
CA PHE A 141 -16.66 6.23 8.63
C PHE A 141 -16.13 4.82 8.32
N VAL A 142 -14.99 4.44 8.88
CA VAL A 142 -14.33 3.15 8.61
C VAL A 142 -15.04 1.97 9.26
N LYS A 143 -15.77 2.19 10.37
CA LYS A 143 -16.48 1.13 11.10
C LYS A 143 -17.56 0.42 10.26
N SER A 144 -18.01 1.03 9.17
CA SER A 144 -19.00 0.42 8.27
C SER A 144 -18.39 -0.56 7.26
N ILE A 145 -17.07 -0.59 7.11
CA ILE A 145 -16.37 -1.44 6.14
C ILE A 145 -16.40 -2.90 6.56
N ARG A 146 -16.77 -3.77 5.61
CA ARG A 146 -16.93 -5.21 5.86
C ARG A 146 -15.87 -6.08 5.20
N ARG A 147 -15.04 -5.50 4.33
CA ARG A 147 -13.96 -6.22 3.63
C ARG A 147 -12.59 -5.94 4.26
N PRO A 148 -11.58 -6.81 4.02
CA PRO A 148 -10.22 -6.54 4.49
C PRO A 148 -9.68 -5.25 3.89
N TYR A 149 -9.10 -4.38 4.71
CA TYR A 149 -8.53 -3.11 4.27
C TYR A 149 -7.22 -2.79 4.97
N PHE A 150 -6.36 -2.07 4.25
CA PHE A 150 -5.19 -1.41 4.79
C PHE A 150 -5.60 -0.03 5.28
N LEU A 151 -5.19 0.33 6.47
CA LEU A 151 -5.38 1.67 7.02
C LEU A 151 -4.10 2.48 6.85
N ALA A 152 -4.18 3.61 6.17
CA ALA A 152 -3.10 4.54 5.91
C ALA A 152 -3.46 5.97 6.30
N GLY A 153 -2.49 6.86 6.19
CA GLY A 153 -2.67 8.29 6.43
C GLY A 153 -2.44 8.68 7.89
N GLY A 154 -1.35 9.41 8.16
CA GLY A 154 -1.02 9.95 9.48
C GLY A 154 -0.76 8.92 10.57
N LEU A 155 -0.59 7.65 10.24
CA LEU A 155 -0.24 6.62 11.21
C LEU A 155 1.24 6.70 11.57
N ASP A 156 1.50 6.71 12.88
CA ASP A 156 2.83 6.66 13.46
C ASP A 156 2.84 5.79 14.74
N ALA A 157 3.99 5.65 15.38
CA ALA A 157 4.15 4.83 16.59
C ALA A 157 3.24 5.28 17.76
N ARG A 158 2.77 6.52 17.78
CA ARG A 158 1.95 7.08 18.88
C ARG A 158 0.48 6.73 18.73
N ASN A 159 -0.03 6.59 17.49
CA ASN A 159 -1.45 6.42 17.21
C ASN A 159 -1.82 5.07 16.58
N ALA A 160 -0.87 4.35 15.96
CA ALA A 160 -1.15 3.09 15.27
C ALA A 160 -1.80 2.04 16.18
N ALA A 161 -1.33 1.90 17.43
CA ALA A 161 -1.90 0.94 18.38
C ALA A 161 -3.36 1.26 18.72
N SER A 162 -3.71 2.54 18.86
CA SER A 162 -5.07 3.00 19.13
C SER A 162 -5.98 2.78 17.91
N ALA A 163 -5.47 3.06 16.70
CA ALA A 163 -6.19 2.80 15.45
C ALA A 163 -6.49 1.31 15.28
N VAL A 164 -5.52 0.43 15.51
CA VAL A 164 -5.70 -1.02 15.44
C VAL A 164 -6.77 -1.50 16.43
N LYS A 165 -6.73 -1.03 17.67
CA LYS A 165 -7.72 -1.40 18.70
C LYS A 165 -9.14 -0.91 18.39
N ALA A 166 -9.28 0.24 17.73
CA ALA A 166 -10.58 0.83 17.43
C ALA A 166 -11.21 0.29 16.14
N LEU A 167 -10.40 -0.06 15.14
CA LEU A 167 -10.85 -0.29 13.77
C LEU A 167 -10.60 -1.71 13.25
N TYR A 168 -9.73 -2.47 13.93
CA TYR A 168 -9.37 -3.84 13.54
C TYR A 168 -9.02 -3.98 12.04
N PRO A 169 -8.16 -3.13 11.45
CA PRO A 169 -7.82 -3.22 10.05
C PRO A 169 -7.10 -4.54 9.74
N PHE A 170 -7.17 -4.99 8.50
CA PHE A 170 -6.38 -6.13 8.03
C PHE A 170 -4.87 -5.82 8.16
N ALA A 171 -4.47 -4.61 7.75
CA ALA A 171 -3.11 -4.13 7.90
C ALA A 171 -3.08 -2.62 8.21
N VAL A 172 -2.02 -2.15 8.85
CA VAL A 172 -1.67 -0.73 8.94
C VAL A 172 -0.52 -0.44 7.98
N ASP A 173 -0.66 0.65 7.23
CA ASP A 173 0.37 1.14 6.30
C ASP A 173 1.03 2.38 6.90
N VAL A 174 2.25 2.20 7.36
CA VAL A 174 3.03 3.26 8.00
C VAL A 174 4.05 3.77 6.99
N LEU A 175 3.99 5.05 6.70
CA LEU A 175 4.99 5.71 5.90
C LEU A 175 6.26 5.84 6.74
N SER A 176 7.30 5.07 6.42
CA SER A 176 8.46 4.95 7.28
C SER A 176 9.09 6.32 7.59
N LEU A 177 9.26 6.58 8.87
CA LEU A 177 10.11 7.62 9.44
C LEU A 177 11.47 7.03 9.87
N ILE A 178 11.91 5.98 9.16
CA ILE A 178 13.20 5.34 9.43
C ILE A 178 14.28 6.02 8.63
#